data_0d45978b9f70d31fb766b1e62b990a21
#
_entry.id   0d45978b9f70d31fb766b1e62b990a21
#
_cell.length_a   1.000
_cell.length_b   1.000
_cell.length_c   1.000
_cell.angle_alpha   90.00
_cell.angle_beta   90.00
_cell.angle_gamma   90.00
#
_symmetry.space_group_name_H-M   'P 1'
#
loop_
_entity.id
_entity.type
_entity.pdbx_description
1 polymer ?
#
loop_
_entity_poly.entity_id
_entity_poly.type
_entity_poly.pdbx_seq_one_letter_code
_entity_poly.pdbx_strand_id
1 'polypeptide(L)'
;MYSVTDAFNSACAAPGRELTSKILFNGATELAASEVQEISITEQFGSSDGVTIGAAFSSQCKVVVYKQTPPLPLSGGNFIPYAGIMVDGTAQFVPKGKFYIPSDGVEKTGDLWLTITGYDRMAGLTAEYAPTITFPVTPTQMLVDVCAQARVTAPSVTMPDIQIATPYSGSLRQQLGWLAGLIGCNAKFDATGNLVFCWYADSGLTLGWDVQYMDGLELTADGAFTINSLLTGTEENPISVGTGLGITSTNPYMTAEQAAVVLAQISGKSLMPCKLKWRGNPAVEAGDSVTVTGRDGKAMTVYVMEQRMTIKGGMSADITCYGAEDADYAVESPTQKKVQRQYNDVRKAFRDATERIIGAKGGYFEITYDEDGYPTGWQLRNTSSVEDDTKMWIMSAGGLGYSSDGGKTITDIALTDDGKILGSALVVKYGDDDMGLSAVLEAIDGKFESKISSDTAESMISQSADGIRTEISSFGTELEKVTTSFTVGDDGIVIGKSDSPISLLLANNTLQFLRDNIAELEITSEGVIAKRLTTSTIVIGKVLIQADDDGDVIIA
;
A
#
# COMPACT_ATOMS: atom_id res chain seq x y z
N MET A 1 -11.88 -22.56 -3.31
CA MET A 1 -11.74 -23.15 -4.66
C MET A 1 -13.01 -22.93 -5.45
N TYR A 2 -12.89 -22.53 -6.70
CA TYR A 2 -14.04 -22.45 -7.61
C TYR A 2 -14.65 -23.84 -7.84
N SER A 3 -15.97 -23.94 -7.83
CA SER A 3 -16.66 -25.24 -7.96
C SER A 3 -16.56 -25.78 -9.39
N VAL A 4 -15.94 -26.91 -9.54
CA VAL A 4 -15.76 -27.63 -10.82
C VAL A 4 -16.08 -29.11 -10.64
N THR A 5 -16.21 -29.84 -11.76
CA THR A 5 -16.45 -31.30 -11.74
C THR A 5 -15.17 -32.08 -11.45
N ASP A 6 -15.29 -33.31 -10.97
CA ASP A 6 -14.14 -34.22 -10.81
C ASP A 6 -13.44 -34.50 -12.15
N ALA A 7 -14.20 -34.56 -13.26
CA ALA A 7 -13.66 -34.69 -14.61
C ALA A 7 -12.77 -33.50 -14.98
N PHE A 8 -13.12 -32.27 -14.58
CA PHE A 8 -12.29 -31.09 -14.77
C PHE A 8 -10.96 -31.22 -14.01
N ASN A 9 -11.01 -31.58 -12.73
CA ASN A 9 -9.82 -31.77 -11.90
C ASN A 9 -8.91 -32.87 -12.46
N SER A 10 -9.49 -33.98 -12.91
CA SER A 10 -8.78 -35.08 -13.54
C SER A 10 -8.11 -34.65 -14.85
N ALA A 11 -8.80 -33.86 -15.67
CA ALA A 11 -8.24 -33.32 -16.90
C ALA A 11 -7.08 -32.34 -16.62
N CYS A 12 -7.19 -31.51 -15.55
CA CYS A 12 -6.10 -30.63 -15.11
C CYS A 12 -4.84 -31.41 -14.69
N ALA A 13 -4.99 -32.54 -14.05
CA ALA A 13 -3.87 -33.39 -13.62
C ALA A 13 -3.27 -34.23 -14.77
N ALA A 14 -4.01 -34.49 -15.83
CA ALA A 14 -3.59 -35.35 -16.93
C ALA A 14 -2.29 -34.88 -17.61
N PRO A 15 -1.35 -35.76 -17.98
CA PRO A 15 -0.10 -35.38 -18.67
C PRO A 15 -0.33 -34.62 -19.97
N GLY A 16 -1.31 -35.05 -20.77
CA GLY A 16 -1.65 -34.48 -22.08
C GLY A 16 -2.79 -33.49 -22.06
N ARG A 17 -2.94 -32.72 -20.98
CA ARG A 17 -4.04 -31.72 -20.83
C ARG A 17 -4.03 -30.68 -21.95
N GLU A 18 -5.19 -30.39 -22.49
CA GLU A 18 -5.40 -29.34 -23.49
C GLU A 18 -5.96 -28.11 -22.80
N LEU A 19 -5.17 -27.05 -22.77
CA LEU A 19 -5.51 -25.79 -22.15
C LEU A 19 -6.11 -24.81 -23.16
N THR A 20 -7.04 -24.00 -22.71
CA THR A 20 -7.61 -22.90 -23.47
C THR A 20 -7.78 -21.69 -22.55
N SER A 21 -8.02 -20.53 -23.13
CA SER A 21 -8.29 -19.31 -22.37
C SER A 21 -9.19 -18.38 -23.17
N LYS A 22 -9.82 -17.45 -22.49
CA LYS A 22 -10.52 -16.33 -23.12
C LYS A 22 -10.53 -15.14 -22.17
N ILE A 23 -10.77 -13.96 -22.71
CA ILE A 23 -10.90 -12.75 -21.92
C ILE A 23 -12.17 -12.03 -22.35
N LEU A 24 -13.00 -11.65 -21.39
CA LEU A 24 -14.23 -10.89 -21.63
C LEU A 24 -14.03 -9.44 -21.16
N PHE A 25 -13.96 -8.49 -22.08
CA PHE A 25 -13.85 -7.06 -21.81
C PHE A 25 -15.22 -6.41 -21.67
N ASN A 26 -15.43 -5.64 -20.60
CA ASN A 26 -16.64 -4.86 -20.31
C ASN A 26 -17.95 -5.68 -20.41
N GLY A 27 -17.87 -7.00 -20.24
CA GLY A 27 -19.00 -7.91 -20.34
C GLY A 27 -19.55 -8.10 -21.77
N ALA A 28 -18.86 -7.61 -22.80
CA ALA A 28 -19.36 -7.59 -24.18
C ALA A 28 -18.36 -8.13 -25.22
N THR A 29 -17.10 -7.76 -25.14
CA THR A 29 -16.09 -8.16 -26.14
C THR A 29 -15.28 -9.33 -25.65
N GLU A 30 -15.43 -10.48 -26.28
CA GLU A 30 -14.67 -11.69 -25.97
C GLU A 30 -13.47 -11.82 -26.91
N LEU A 31 -12.28 -12.03 -26.35
CA LEU A 31 -11.08 -12.45 -27.05
C LEU A 31 -10.87 -13.94 -26.86
N ALA A 32 -10.70 -14.66 -27.95
CA ALA A 32 -10.41 -16.09 -27.95
C ALA A 32 -8.93 -16.37 -27.61
N ALA A 33 -8.61 -17.63 -27.31
CA ALA A 33 -7.25 -18.06 -26.98
C ALA A 33 -6.18 -17.68 -28.04
N SER A 34 -6.54 -17.63 -29.31
CA SER A 34 -5.65 -17.23 -30.41
C SER A 34 -5.26 -15.74 -30.39
N GLU A 35 -6.03 -14.92 -29.68
CA GLU A 35 -5.83 -13.47 -29.55
C GLU A 35 -5.15 -13.10 -28.21
N VAL A 36 -4.89 -14.10 -27.36
CA VAL A 36 -4.30 -13.94 -26.03
C VAL A 36 -2.93 -14.63 -26.01
N GLN A 37 -1.88 -13.85 -25.84
CA GLN A 37 -0.51 -14.36 -25.72
C GLN A 37 -0.19 -14.85 -24.32
N GLU A 38 -0.64 -14.10 -23.30
CA GLU A 38 -0.32 -14.36 -21.90
C GLU A 38 -1.43 -13.88 -20.98
N ILE A 39 -1.73 -14.65 -19.95
CA ILE A 39 -2.51 -14.24 -18.78
C ILE A 39 -1.66 -14.56 -17.56
N SER A 40 -1.35 -13.56 -16.75
CA SER A 40 -0.62 -13.71 -15.49
C SER A 40 -1.44 -13.11 -14.37
N ILE A 41 -1.80 -13.92 -13.38
CA ILE A 41 -2.68 -13.55 -12.28
C ILE A 41 -1.91 -13.74 -10.98
N THR A 42 -1.92 -12.73 -10.12
CA THR A 42 -1.43 -12.80 -8.76
C THR A 42 -2.60 -12.60 -7.81
N GLU A 43 -2.91 -13.64 -7.06
CA GLU A 43 -3.94 -13.63 -6.02
C GLU A 43 -3.24 -13.66 -4.66
N GLN A 44 -3.69 -12.81 -3.72
CA GLN A 44 -3.15 -12.74 -2.36
C GLN A 44 -4.24 -13.04 -1.34
N PHE A 45 -3.88 -13.77 -0.29
CA PHE A 45 -4.70 -14.04 0.89
C PHE A 45 -3.85 -14.13 2.17
N GLY A 46 -2.60 -13.72 2.05
CA GLY A 46 -1.59 -13.55 3.09
C GLY A 46 -0.55 -12.56 2.61
N SER A 47 0.38 -12.20 3.46
CA SER A 47 1.51 -11.32 3.14
C SER A 47 2.80 -11.94 3.66
N SER A 48 3.94 -11.35 3.29
CA SER A 48 5.24 -11.69 3.89
C SER A 48 5.27 -11.56 5.40
N ASP A 49 4.31 -10.80 5.98
CA ASP A 49 4.14 -10.65 7.43
C ASP A 49 3.44 -11.86 8.07
N GLY A 50 3.19 -12.91 7.29
CA GLY A 50 2.58 -14.15 7.73
C GLY A 50 1.06 -14.22 7.59
N VAL A 51 0.47 -15.10 8.39
CA VAL A 51 -0.99 -15.27 8.45
C VAL A 51 -1.63 -14.13 9.20
N THR A 52 -2.66 -13.54 8.64
CA THR A 52 -3.40 -12.45 9.27
C THR A 52 -4.91 -12.67 9.20
N ILE A 53 -5.62 -12.04 10.11
CA ILE A 53 -7.08 -11.97 10.15
C ILE A 53 -7.52 -10.51 10.11
N GLY A 54 -8.64 -10.26 9.46
CA GLY A 54 -9.17 -8.91 9.37
C GLY A 54 -8.43 -8.04 8.37
N ALA A 55 -7.74 -8.66 7.42
CA ALA A 55 -7.15 -7.99 6.27
C ALA A 55 -8.08 -8.01 5.06
N ALA A 56 -7.86 -7.07 4.14
CA ALA A 56 -8.53 -7.02 2.86
C ALA A 56 -7.50 -7.15 1.73
N PHE A 57 -7.56 -8.25 1.00
CA PHE A 57 -6.59 -8.60 -0.02
C PHE A 57 -7.07 -8.22 -1.42
N SER A 58 -6.14 -7.78 -2.25
CA SER A 58 -6.37 -7.41 -3.64
C SER A 58 -5.61 -8.32 -4.57
N SER A 59 -6.18 -8.60 -5.72
CA SER A 59 -5.57 -9.40 -6.79
C SER A 59 -5.23 -8.53 -7.99
N GLN A 60 -4.20 -8.95 -8.73
CA GLN A 60 -3.74 -8.30 -9.95
C GLN A 60 -3.78 -9.30 -11.11
N CYS A 61 -4.16 -8.80 -12.28
CA CYS A 61 -4.04 -9.56 -13.52
C CYS A 61 -3.35 -8.74 -14.60
N LYS A 62 -2.34 -9.34 -15.22
CA LYS A 62 -1.67 -8.83 -16.42
C LYS A 62 -2.01 -9.73 -17.60
N VAL A 63 -2.48 -9.14 -18.68
CA VAL A 63 -2.76 -9.86 -19.92
C VAL A 63 -2.01 -9.23 -21.09
N VAL A 64 -1.52 -10.07 -21.99
CA VAL A 64 -0.92 -9.65 -23.26
C VAL A 64 -1.83 -10.14 -24.38
N VAL A 65 -2.44 -9.18 -25.09
CA VAL A 65 -3.46 -9.47 -26.10
C VAL A 65 -3.12 -8.84 -27.44
N TYR A 66 -3.60 -9.47 -28.52
CA TYR A 66 -3.46 -8.94 -29.86
C TYR A 66 -4.31 -7.67 -30.04
N LYS A 67 -3.75 -6.64 -30.66
CA LYS A 67 -4.46 -5.40 -30.95
C LYS A 67 -5.67 -5.66 -31.84
N GLN A 68 -6.81 -5.19 -31.41
CA GLN A 68 -8.09 -5.35 -32.12
C GLN A 68 -8.36 -4.20 -33.08
N THR A 69 -9.14 -4.51 -34.12
CA THR A 69 -9.75 -3.52 -35.02
C THR A 69 -11.24 -3.83 -35.12
N PRO A 70 -12.13 -2.99 -34.58
CA PRO A 70 -11.87 -1.72 -33.86
C PRO A 70 -11.12 -1.90 -32.52
N PRO A 71 -10.48 -0.83 -31.98
CA PRO A 71 -9.76 -0.90 -30.72
C PRO A 71 -10.64 -1.31 -29.55
N LEU A 72 -10.07 -2.07 -28.60
CA LEU A 72 -10.75 -2.43 -27.35
C LEU A 72 -11.11 -1.18 -26.53
N PRO A 73 -12.28 -1.14 -25.89
CA PRO A 73 -12.70 -0.04 -25.03
C PRO A 73 -12.02 -0.15 -23.65
N LEU A 74 -10.76 0.28 -23.55
CA LEU A 74 -9.91 0.05 -22.38
C LEU A 74 -10.01 1.15 -21.31
N SER A 75 -10.30 2.38 -21.70
CA SER A 75 -10.33 3.52 -20.75
C SER A 75 -11.45 3.36 -19.72
N GLY A 76 -11.08 3.23 -18.44
CA GLY A 76 -12.02 2.99 -17.34
C GLY A 76 -12.76 1.66 -17.44
N GLY A 77 -12.27 0.74 -18.27
CA GLY A 77 -12.87 -0.57 -18.54
C GLY A 77 -12.51 -1.61 -17.48
N ASN A 78 -13.08 -2.77 -17.66
CA ASN A 78 -12.79 -3.96 -16.86
C ASN A 78 -12.69 -5.18 -17.77
N PHE A 79 -12.05 -6.23 -17.25
CA PHE A 79 -12.00 -7.51 -17.94
C PHE A 79 -12.07 -8.67 -16.96
N ILE A 80 -12.54 -9.81 -17.46
CA ILE A 80 -12.58 -11.09 -16.75
C ILE A 80 -11.76 -12.07 -17.57
N PRO A 81 -10.59 -12.52 -17.09
CA PRO A 81 -9.85 -13.62 -17.69
C PRO A 81 -10.48 -14.95 -17.30
N TYR A 82 -10.56 -15.86 -18.24
CA TYR A 82 -11.01 -17.24 -18.04
C TYR A 82 -9.86 -18.18 -18.38
N ALA A 83 -9.56 -19.08 -17.46
CA ALA A 83 -8.71 -20.22 -17.70
C ALA A 83 -9.56 -21.45 -17.96
N GLY A 84 -9.28 -22.17 -19.01
CA GLY A 84 -10.08 -23.30 -19.43
C GLY A 84 -9.26 -24.55 -19.72
N ILE A 85 -9.94 -25.70 -19.71
CA ILE A 85 -9.39 -26.99 -20.07
C ILE A 85 -10.41 -27.77 -20.90
N MET A 86 -9.92 -28.58 -21.82
CA MET A 86 -10.77 -29.49 -22.57
C MET A 86 -11.10 -30.72 -21.72
N VAL A 87 -12.38 -30.99 -21.54
CA VAL A 87 -12.93 -32.16 -20.87
C VAL A 87 -13.83 -32.87 -21.86
N ASP A 88 -13.48 -34.09 -22.22
CA ASP A 88 -14.24 -34.89 -23.19
C ASP A 88 -14.56 -34.12 -24.48
N GLY A 89 -13.59 -33.38 -25.02
CA GLY A 89 -13.74 -32.60 -26.24
C GLY A 89 -14.52 -31.27 -26.08
N THR A 90 -14.91 -30.90 -24.88
CA THR A 90 -15.63 -29.64 -24.59
C THR A 90 -14.79 -28.73 -23.69
N ALA A 91 -14.65 -27.47 -24.06
CA ALA A 91 -13.95 -26.49 -23.23
C ALA A 91 -14.78 -26.11 -22.00
N GLN A 92 -14.21 -26.29 -20.83
CA GLN A 92 -14.77 -25.83 -19.57
C GLN A 92 -13.91 -24.69 -19.03
N PHE A 93 -14.54 -23.60 -18.63
CA PHE A 93 -13.87 -22.37 -18.23
C PHE A 93 -14.13 -22.02 -16.77
N VAL A 94 -13.09 -21.55 -16.10
CA VAL A 94 -13.13 -20.96 -14.76
C VAL A 94 -12.82 -19.47 -14.87
N PRO A 95 -13.68 -18.58 -14.40
CA PRO A 95 -13.35 -17.16 -14.29
C PRO A 95 -12.26 -16.97 -13.23
N LYS A 96 -11.40 -15.98 -13.41
CA LYS A 96 -10.27 -15.73 -12.50
C LYS A 96 -10.30 -14.34 -11.87
N GLY A 97 -11.48 -13.79 -11.67
CA GLY A 97 -11.69 -12.47 -11.08
C GLY A 97 -12.09 -11.42 -12.10
N LYS A 98 -12.61 -10.31 -11.61
CA LYS A 98 -12.95 -9.13 -12.40
C LYS A 98 -11.96 -8.01 -12.09
N PHE A 99 -11.22 -7.59 -13.11
CA PHE A 99 -10.13 -6.63 -12.98
C PHE A 99 -10.49 -5.32 -13.68
N TYR A 100 -10.20 -4.21 -13.02
CA TYR A 100 -10.40 -2.85 -13.51
C TYR A 100 -9.08 -2.28 -14.00
N ILE A 101 -9.12 -1.61 -15.15
CA ILE A 101 -7.93 -1.08 -15.82
C ILE A 101 -7.68 0.35 -15.31
N PRO A 102 -6.57 0.63 -14.62
CA PRO A 102 -6.21 1.99 -14.25
C PRO A 102 -5.81 2.82 -15.47
N SER A 103 -5.71 4.13 -15.31
CA SER A 103 -5.40 5.05 -16.41
C SER A 103 -4.06 4.79 -17.11
N ASP A 104 -3.10 4.24 -16.38
CA ASP A 104 -1.75 3.85 -16.80
C ASP A 104 -1.61 2.33 -17.07
N GLY A 105 -2.70 1.57 -16.93
CA GLY A 105 -2.70 0.11 -17.02
C GLY A 105 -2.56 -0.47 -18.43
N VAL A 106 -2.34 0.35 -19.46
CA VAL A 106 -2.23 -0.10 -20.85
C VAL A 106 -0.91 0.32 -21.45
N GLU A 107 -0.09 -0.67 -21.82
CA GLU A 107 1.20 -0.47 -22.45
C GLU A 107 1.22 -1.08 -23.85
N LYS A 108 1.90 -0.44 -24.79
CA LYS A 108 2.16 -1.01 -26.10
C LYS A 108 3.36 -1.95 -26.03
N THR A 109 3.13 -3.22 -26.33
CA THR A 109 4.20 -4.23 -26.42
C THR A 109 4.48 -4.53 -27.89
N GLY A 110 5.33 -3.73 -28.49
CA GLY A 110 5.58 -3.78 -29.94
C GLY A 110 4.39 -3.28 -30.77
N ASP A 111 4.35 -3.64 -32.07
CA ASP A 111 3.34 -3.11 -33.00
C ASP A 111 2.01 -3.87 -32.94
N LEU A 112 2.02 -5.13 -32.54
CA LEU A 112 0.86 -6.02 -32.64
C LEU A 112 0.21 -6.36 -31.31
N TRP A 113 0.88 -6.11 -30.17
CA TRP A 113 0.43 -6.54 -28.86
C TRP A 113 0.18 -5.38 -27.93
N LEU A 114 -0.74 -5.60 -27.00
CA LEU A 114 -1.02 -4.70 -25.87
C LEU A 114 -0.82 -5.50 -24.58
N THR A 115 -0.09 -4.92 -23.65
CA THR A 115 -0.06 -5.37 -22.25
C THR A 115 -1.09 -4.55 -21.47
N ILE A 116 -1.99 -5.25 -20.80
CA ILE A 116 -3.05 -4.63 -20.00
C ILE A 116 -2.91 -5.16 -18.58
N THR A 117 -2.70 -4.26 -17.63
CA THR A 117 -2.67 -4.57 -16.20
C THR A 117 -3.96 -4.09 -15.56
N GLY A 118 -4.59 -4.94 -14.78
CA GLY A 118 -5.79 -4.61 -14.04
C GLY A 118 -5.70 -5.10 -12.60
N TYR A 119 -6.47 -4.46 -11.74
CA TYR A 119 -6.59 -4.80 -10.33
C TYR A 119 -8.05 -5.09 -10.01
N ASP A 120 -8.30 -5.95 -9.03
CA ASP A 120 -9.65 -6.13 -8.53
C ASP A 120 -10.16 -4.85 -7.85
N ARG A 121 -11.43 -4.84 -7.48
CA ARG A 121 -12.03 -3.64 -6.90
C ARG A 121 -11.44 -3.26 -5.55
N MET A 122 -10.84 -4.21 -4.80
CA MET A 122 -10.25 -3.95 -3.48
C MET A 122 -9.09 -2.95 -3.56
N ALA A 123 -8.31 -2.98 -4.64
CA ALA A 123 -7.20 -2.04 -4.84
C ALA A 123 -7.66 -0.57 -4.88
N GLY A 124 -8.87 -0.32 -5.39
CA GLY A 124 -9.44 1.03 -5.51
C GLY A 124 -10.20 1.54 -4.27
N LEU A 125 -10.33 0.73 -3.21
CA LEU A 125 -11.07 1.12 -2.00
C LEU A 125 -10.20 1.87 -0.98
N THR A 126 -9.48 2.89 -1.45
CA THR A 126 -8.55 3.71 -0.66
C THR A 126 -9.20 4.93 -0.03
N ALA A 127 -10.41 5.29 -0.44
CA ALA A 127 -11.15 6.41 0.13
C ALA A 127 -11.44 6.15 1.61
N GLU A 128 -11.33 7.20 2.42
CA GLU A 128 -11.67 7.17 3.83
C GLU A 128 -13.17 6.87 4.01
N TYR A 129 -13.50 6.03 4.99
CA TYR A 129 -14.88 5.78 5.36
C TYR A 129 -15.50 7.01 6.03
N ALA A 130 -16.58 7.53 5.47
CA ALA A 130 -17.36 8.64 6.02
C ALA A 130 -18.77 8.11 6.36
N PRO A 131 -19.07 7.79 7.64
CA PRO A 131 -20.34 7.16 8.00
C PRO A 131 -21.56 7.97 7.55
N THR A 132 -22.54 7.29 6.93
CA THR A 132 -23.84 7.89 6.60
C THR A 132 -24.93 7.49 7.61
N ILE A 133 -24.58 6.63 8.58
CA ILE A 133 -25.45 6.10 9.63
C ILE A 133 -25.08 6.68 10.98
N THR A 134 -26.05 6.71 11.90
CA THR A 134 -25.84 7.26 13.27
C THR A 134 -25.43 6.14 14.22
N PHE A 135 -24.32 6.34 14.92
CA PHE A 135 -23.79 5.41 15.91
C PHE A 135 -24.49 5.60 17.29
N PRO A 136 -24.61 4.52 18.12
CA PRO A 136 -24.05 3.17 17.93
C PRO A 136 -24.78 2.34 16.88
N VAL A 137 -24.05 1.43 16.22
CA VAL A 137 -24.59 0.54 15.17
C VAL A 137 -24.12 -0.90 15.34
N THR A 138 -24.85 -1.86 14.74
CA THR A 138 -24.36 -3.22 14.64
C THR A 138 -23.33 -3.38 13.52
N PRO A 139 -22.41 -4.37 13.59
CA PRO A 139 -21.49 -4.67 12.48
C PRO A 139 -22.20 -4.92 11.15
N THR A 140 -23.40 -5.50 11.17
CA THR A 140 -24.22 -5.69 9.96
C THR A 140 -24.64 -4.36 9.33
N GLN A 141 -25.11 -3.41 10.13
CA GLN A 141 -25.48 -2.07 9.64
C GLN A 141 -24.28 -1.35 9.07
N MET A 142 -23.14 -1.40 9.78
CA MET A 142 -21.91 -0.80 9.31
C MET A 142 -21.41 -1.45 8.01
N LEU A 143 -21.47 -2.78 7.88
CA LEU A 143 -21.08 -3.49 6.67
C LEU A 143 -21.90 -3.03 5.46
N VAL A 144 -23.21 -2.84 5.63
CA VAL A 144 -24.09 -2.33 4.56
C VAL A 144 -23.69 -0.92 4.15
N ASP A 145 -23.41 -0.03 5.11
CA ASP A 145 -23.00 1.35 4.84
C ASP A 145 -21.62 1.41 4.12
N VAL A 146 -20.63 0.66 4.61
CA VAL A 146 -19.31 0.56 3.98
C VAL A 146 -19.43 0.01 2.56
N CYS A 147 -20.21 -1.06 2.34
CA CYS A 147 -20.41 -1.64 1.03
C CYS A 147 -21.14 -0.70 0.06
N ALA A 148 -22.10 0.09 0.55
CA ALA A 148 -22.78 1.10 -0.25
C ALA A 148 -21.80 2.18 -0.75
N GLN A 149 -20.91 2.68 0.12
CA GLN A 149 -19.88 3.64 -0.26
C GLN A 149 -18.82 3.03 -1.19
N ALA A 150 -18.45 1.78 -0.97
CA ALA A 150 -17.56 1.00 -1.85
C ALA A 150 -18.22 0.66 -3.19
N ARG A 151 -19.54 0.85 -3.33
CA ARG A 151 -20.37 0.45 -4.49
C ARG A 151 -20.22 -1.04 -4.81
N VAL A 152 -20.26 -1.88 -3.78
CA VAL A 152 -20.23 -3.34 -3.87
C VAL A 152 -21.41 -3.92 -3.12
N THR A 153 -21.81 -5.13 -3.51
CA THR A 153 -22.86 -5.87 -2.78
C THR A 153 -22.28 -6.40 -1.48
N ALA A 154 -22.98 -6.19 -0.38
CA ALA A 154 -22.57 -6.75 0.90
C ALA A 154 -22.62 -8.29 0.86
N PRO A 155 -21.58 -8.98 1.39
CA PRO A 155 -21.57 -10.43 1.45
C PRO A 155 -22.66 -10.94 2.40
N SER A 156 -23.23 -12.10 2.09
CA SER A 156 -24.20 -12.77 2.96
C SER A 156 -23.46 -13.51 4.08
N VAL A 157 -23.21 -12.83 5.19
CA VAL A 157 -22.49 -13.36 6.35
C VAL A 157 -23.26 -13.04 7.65
N THR A 158 -23.10 -13.89 8.65
CA THR A 158 -23.63 -13.63 9.99
C THR A 158 -22.59 -12.89 10.80
N MET A 159 -22.88 -11.63 11.13
CA MET A 159 -22.03 -10.80 11.97
C MET A 159 -22.34 -11.02 13.45
N PRO A 160 -21.39 -10.78 14.37
CA PRO A 160 -21.63 -10.90 15.80
C PRO A 160 -22.62 -9.83 16.28
N ASP A 161 -23.39 -10.18 17.32
CA ASP A 161 -24.35 -9.27 17.96
C ASP A 161 -23.63 -8.38 19.00
N ILE A 162 -22.83 -7.44 18.50
CA ILE A 162 -22.14 -6.44 19.29
C ILE A 162 -22.53 -5.04 18.81
N GLN A 163 -22.26 -4.02 19.64
CA GLN A 163 -22.47 -2.62 19.28
C GLN A 163 -21.14 -1.92 19.04
N ILE A 164 -21.01 -1.29 17.90
CA ILE A 164 -19.92 -0.39 17.57
C ILE A 164 -20.35 1.01 18.00
N ALA A 165 -19.72 1.55 19.05
CA ALA A 165 -20.10 2.82 19.64
C ALA A 165 -19.72 4.03 18.78
N THR A 166 -18.55 3.97 18.13
CA THR A 166 -18.01 5.04 17.26
C THR A 166 -17.24 4.43 16.10
N PRO A 167 -17.23 5.08 14.93
CA PRO A 167 -16.40 4.64 13.82
C PRO A 167 -14.92 4.96 14.10
N TYR A 168 -14.05 4.05 13.72
CA TYR A 168 -12.61 4.32 13.66
C TYR A 168 -12.23 4.82 12.27
N SER A 169 -11.30 5.77 12.22
CA SER A 169 -10.75 6.31 10.97
C SER A 169 -10.02 5.22 10.20
N GLY A 170 -10.26 5.15 8.91
CA GLY A 170 -9.64 4.17 8.02
C GLY A 170 -10.32 4.11 6.67
N SER A 171 -9.59 3.61 5.67
CA SER A 171 -10.13 3.46 4.32
C SER A 171 -11.28 2.43 4.28
N LEU A 172 -12.12 2.51 3.25
CA LEU A 172 -13.16 1.52 2.99
C LEU A 172 -12.59 0.08 2.98
N ARG A 173 -11.40 -0.10 2.43
CA ARG A 173 -10.68 -1.37 2.44
C ARG A 173 -10.37 -1.85 3.85
N GLN A 174 -9.84 -0.98 4.72
CA GLN A 174 -9.55 -1.31 6.11
C GLN A 174 -10.82 -1.65 6.89
N GLN A 175 -11.90 -0.89 6.69
CA GLN A 175 -13.19 -1.17 7.32
C GLN A 175 -13.72 -2.56 6.95
N LEU A 176 -13.64 -2.94 5.67
CA LEU A 176 -14.03 -4.29 5.22
C LEU A 176 -13.16 -5.37 5.89
N GLY A 177 -11.85 -5.13 6.01
CA GLY A 177 -10.94 -6.03 6.70
C GLY A 177 -11.32 -6.18 8.18
N TRP A 178 -11.49 -5.08 8.91
CA TRP A 178 -11.85 -5.11 10.32
C TRP A 178 -13.20 -5.81 10.56
N LEU A 179 -14.20 -5.56 9.72
CA LEU A 179 -15.50 -6.23 9.79
C LEU A 179 -15.37 -7.74 9.51
N ALA A 180 -14.57 -8.14 8.51
CA ALA A 180 -14.30 -9.56 8.26
C ALA A 180 -13.57 -10.20 9.45
N GLY A 181 -12.65 -9.49 10.09
CA GLY A 181 -11.91 -9.93 11.26
C GLY A 181 -12.79 -10.28 12.46
N LEU A 182 -13.96 -9.60 12.63
CA LEU A 182 -14.91 -9.90 13.68
C LEU A 182 -15.50 -11.32 13.59
N ILE A 183 -15.46 -11.92 12.41
CA ILE A 183 -15.92 -13.30 12.18
C ILE A 183 -14.77 -14.26 11.82
N GLY A 184 -13.54 -13.91 12.16
CA GLY A 184 -12.36 -14.74 11.90
C GLY A 184 -12.01 -14.90 10.43
N CYS A 185 -12.38 -13.93 9.59
CA CYS A 185 -12.22 -13.95 8.15
C CYS A 185 -11.33 -12.81 7.66
N ASN A 186 -10.91 -12.93 6.41
CA ASN A 186 -10.35 -11.86 5.59
C ASN A 186 -11.34 -11.49 4.48
N ALA A 187 -11.22 -10.28 3.93
CA ALA A 187 -12.02 -9.80 2.82
C ALA A 187 -11.26 -9.94 1.50
N LYS A 188 -11.90 -10.47 0.47
CA LYS A 188 -11.38 -10.51 -0.91
C LYS A 188 -12.54 -10.46 -1.92
N PHE A 189 -12.20 -10.28 -3.18
CA PHE A 189 -13.13 -10.55 -4.28
C PHE A 189 -12.89 -11.98 -4.81
N ASP A 190 -14.00 -12.72 -5.00
CA ASP A 190 -13.96 -14.08 -5.55
C ASP A 190 -13.71 -14.11 -7.07
N ALA A 191 -13.61 -15.31 -7.63
CA ALA A 191 -13.39 -15.52 -9.07
C ALA A 191 -14.47 -14.85 -9.96
N THR A 192 -15.66 -14.58 -9.42
CA THR A 192 -16.76 -13.93 -10.14
C THR A 192 -16.82 -12.42 -9.92
N GLY A 193 -15.96 -11.88 -9.06
CA GLY A 193 -15.87 -10.46 -8.73
C GLY A 193 -16.85 -10.00 -7.65
N ASN A 194 -17.36 -10.92 -6.81
CA ASN A 194 -18.16 -10.60 -5.64
C ASN A 194 -17.29 -10.45 -4.39
N LEU A 195 -17.63 -9.52 -3.52
CA LEU A 195 -16.99 -9.40 -2.21
C LEU A 195 -17.39 -10.60 -1.34
N VAL A 196 -16.39 -11.26 -0.77
CA VAL A 196 -16.55 -12.38 0.15
C VAL A 196 -15.70 -12.19 1.39
N PHE A 197 -16.24 -12.65 2.53
CA PHE A 197 -15.50 -12.81 3.78
C PHE A 197 -15.25 -14.29 3.98
N CYS A 198 -14.01 -14.70 4.01
CA CYS A 198 -13.65 -16.11 4.12
C CYS A 198 -12.36 -16.30 4.92
N TRP A 199 -12.19 -17.52 5.37
CA TRP A 199 -10.95 -18.06 5.92
C TRP A 199 -10.50 -19.21 5.03
N TYR A 200 -9.32 -19.76 5.26
CA TYR A 200 -8.79 -20.88 4.49
C TYR A 200 -9.76 -22.06 4.51
N ALA A 201 -10.11 -22.55 3.32
CA ALA A 201 -11.01 -23.68 3.12
C ALA A 201 -10.28 -24.82 2.41
N ASP A 202 -10.57 -26.06 2.82
CA ASP A 202 -10.04 -27.25 2.15
C ASP A 202 -10.62 -27.35 0.74
N SER A 203 -9.72 -27.40 -0.27
CA SER A 203 -10.11 -27.60 -1.66
C SER A 203 -10.46 -29.04 -1.99
N GLY A 204 -10.10 -29.98 -1.13
CA GLY A 204 -10.20 -31.42 -1.40
C GLY A 204 -9.17 -31.94 -2.42
N LEU A 205 -8.28 -31.07 -2.93
CA LEU A 205 -7.28 -31.45 -3.92
C LEU A 205 -6.02 -32.03 -3.29
N THR A 206 -5.55 -33.13 -3.85
CA THR A 206 -4.23 -33.68 -3.54
C THR A 206 -3.30 -33.48 -4.74
N LEU A 207 -2.21 -32.79 -4.51
CA LEU A 207 -1.17 -32.51 -5.50
C LEU A 207 -0.05 -33.53 -5.32
N GLY A 208 -0.07 -34.57 -6.12
CA GLY A 208 0.99 -35.55 -6.17
C GLY A 208 2.28 -34.96 -6.74
N TRP A 209 3.41 -35.65 -6.53
CA TRP A 209 4.71 -35.20 -7.05
C TRP A 209 4.75 -35.13 -8.58
N ASP A 210 3.89 -35.88 -9.28
CA ASP A 210 3.75 -35.93 -10.73
C ASP A 210 3.20 -34.64 -11.36
N VAL A 211 2.50 -33.83 -10.60
CA VAL A 211 2.02 -32.49 -11.03
C VAL A 211 2.93 -31.36 -10.59
N GLN A 212 3.96 -31.65 -9.79
CA GLN A 212 4.95 -30.66 -9.34
C GLN A 212 6.10 -30.58 -10.36
N TYR A 213 6.73 -29.42 -10.49
CA TYR A 213 7.97 -29.30 -11.23
C TYR A 213 9.14 -29.93 -10.44
N MET A 214 10.21 -30.28 -11.14
CA MET A 214 11.45 -30.72 -10.48
C MET A 214 11.92 -29.58 -9.58
N ASP A 215 12.21 -29.86 -8.32
CA ASP A 215 12.48 -28.86 -7.28
C ASP A 215 11.29 -27.91 -7.00
N GLY A 216 10.05 -28.34 -7.31
CA GLY A 216 8.85 -27.52 -7.18
C GLY A 216 8.40 -27.25 -5.75
N LEU A 217 8.68 -28.15 -4.79
CA LEU A 217 8.34 -27.98 -3.38
C LEU A 217 9.59 -27.60 -2.59
N GLU A 218 9.65 -26.36 -2.16
CA GLU A 218 10.68 -25.81 -1.27
C GLU A 218 10.08 -25.61 0.12
N LEU A 219 10.60 -26.30 1.13
CA LEU A 219 10.22 -26.10 2.52
C LEU A 219 11.21 -25.11 3.14
N THR A 220 10.70 -24.15 3.93
CA THR A 220 11.58 -23.31 4.74
C THR A 220 12.08 -24.10 5.95
N ALA A 221 13.26 -23.73 6.46
CA ALA A 221 13.93 -24.46 7.54
C ALA A 221 13.17 -24.42 8.87
N ASP A 222 12.24 -23.50 9.03
CA ASP A 222 11.67 -23.10 10.33
C ASP A 222 10.51 -23.98 10.80
N GLY A 223 10.09 -24.91 9.97
CA GLY A 223 9.08 -25.90 10.32
C GLY A 223 7.65 -25.35 10.41
N ALA A 224 6.72 -26.25 10.72
CA ALA A 224 5.32 -25.90 10.87
C ALA A 224 5.08 -25.17 12.20
N PHE A 225 4.23 -24.15 12.17
CA PHE A 225 3.71 -23.55 13.38
C PHE A 225 2.19 -23.77 13.52
N THR A 226 1.71 -23.86 14.73
CA THR A 226 0.28 -24.03 15.01
C THR A 226 -0.28 -22.78 15.64
N ILE A 227 -1.43 -22.32 15.14
CA ILE A 227 -2.12 -21.15 15.68
C ILE A 227 -2.72 -21.51 17.02
N ASN A 228 -2.20 -20.93 18.11
CA ASN A 228 -2.66 -21.15 19.48
C ASN A 228 -3.03 -19.86 20.22
N SER A 229 -2.73 -18.70 19.63
CA SER A 229 -3.05 -17.40 20.21
C SER A 229 -3.45 -16.37 19.14
N LEU A 230 -4.14 -15.35 19.57
CA LEU A 230 -4.52 -14.20 18.78
C LEU A 230 -4.23 -12.93 19.59
N LEU A 231 -3.39 -12.06 19.04
CA LEU A 231 -3.17 -10.70 19.51
C LEU A 231 -3.91 -9.74 18.57
N THR A 232 -4.84 -8.96 19.09
CA THR A 232 -5.69 -8.07 18.30
C THR A 232 -6.03 -6.79 19.08
N GLY A 233 -7.04 -6.02 18.65
CA GLY A 233 -7.40 -4.74 19.23
C GLY A 233 -6.61 -3.58 18.60
N THR A 234 -6.32 -2.58 19.40
CA THR A 234 -5.46 -1.45 19.03
C THR A 234 -4.17 -1.48 19.85
N GLU A 235 -3.19 -0.70 19.47
CA GLU A 235 -1.95 -0.60 20.26
C GLU A 235 -2.17 -0.01 21.66
N GLU A 236 -3.14 0.90 21.80
CA GLU A 236 -3.52 1.49 23.09
C GLU A 236 -4.31 0.50 23.95
N ASN A 237 -5.07 -0.38 23.31
CA ASN A 237 -5.90 -1.38 23.98
C ASN A 237 -5.70 -2.76 23.32
N PRO A 238 -4.53 -3.43 23.53
CA PRO A 238 -4.27 -4.74 22.97
C PRO A 238 -5.11 -5.81 23.66
N ILE A 239 -5.65 -6.73 22.86
CA ILE A 239 -6.42 -7.88 23.32
C ILE A 239 -5.63 -9.12 22.98
N SER A 240 -5.24 -9.91 23.98
CA SER A 240 -4.52 -11.15 23.81
C SER A 240 -5.35 -12.32 24.32
N VAL A 241 -5.57 -13.32 23.47
CA VAL A 241 -6.29 -14.56 23.80
C VAL A 241 -5.46 -15.78 23.36
N GLY A 242 -5.49 -16.85 24.18
CA GLY A 242 -4.63 -18.02 23.97
C GLY A 242 -3.20 -17.81 24.44
N THR A 243 -2.34 -18.81 24.20
CA THR A 243 -0.92 -18.81 24.60
C THR A 243 -0.08 -19.57 23.58
N GLY A 244 1.16 -19.14 23.37
CA GLY A 244 2.08 -19.72 22.38
C GLY A 244 2.09 -18.95 21.06
N LEU A 245 2.53 -19.61 20.00
CA LEU A 245 2.59 -19.01 18.66
C LEU A 245 1.18 -18.70 18.13
N GLY A 246 1.02 -17.59 17.47
CA GLY A 246 -0.29 -17.15 17.03
C GLY A 246 -0.26 -16.09 15.95
N ILE A 247 -1.38 -15.44 15.80
CA ILE A 247 -1.63 -14.39 14.81
C ILE A 247 -1.68 -13.03 15.48
N THR A 248 -1.06 -12.05 14.87
CA THR A 248 -1.20 -10.63 15.24
C THR A 248 -2.01 -9.91 14.18
N SER A 249 -3.05 -9.18 14.61
CA SER A 249 -3.85 -8.34 13.72
C SER A 249 -4.31 -7.09 14.47
N THR A 250 -4.51 -5.99 13.75
CA THR A 250 -5.09 -4.78 14.34
C THR A 250 -6.57 -4.72 13.98
N ASN A 251 -7.44 -4.73 14.99
CA ASN A 251 -8.87 -4.57 14.77
C ASN A 251 -9.50 -3.74 15.91
N PRO A 252 -9.81 -2.47 15.67
CA PRO A 252 -10.32 -1.57 16.71
C PRO A 252 -11.74 -1.89 17.17
N TYR A 253 -12.47 -2.73 16.43
CA TYR A 253 -13.84 -3.16 16.78
C TYR A 253 -13.87 -4.49 17.55
N MET A 254 -12.72 -5.14 17.72
CA MET A 254 -12.65 -6.43 18.40
C MET A 254 -12.86 -6.27 19.90
N THR A 255 -13.66 -7.15 20.49
CA THR A 255 -13.76 -7.31 21.95
C THR A 255 -13.04 -8.58 22.40
N ALA A 256 -12.74 -8.69 23.71
CA ALA A 256 -12.06 -9.87 24.23
C ALA A 256 -12.89 -11.15 24.05
N GLU A 257 -14.21 -11.04 24.24
CA GLU A 257 -15.15 -12.15 24.05
C GLU A 257 -15.17 -12.58 22.57
N GLN A 258 -15.23 -11.62 21.64
CA GLN A 258 -15.23 -11.90 20.21
C GLN A 258 -13.89 -12.47 19.75
N ALA A 259 -12.78 -11.99 20.28
CA ALA A 259 -11.43 -12.53 20.00
C ALA A 259 -11.31 -14.00 20.42
N ALA A 260 -11.92 -14.38 21.55
CA ALA A 260 -11.95 -15.77 21.99
C ALA A 260 -12.77 -16.67 21.03
N VAL A 261 -13.91 -16.17 20.53
CA VAL A 261 -14.72 -16.87 19.52
C VAL A 261 -13.93 -17.05 18.22
N VAL A 262 -13.28 -15.98 17.75
CA VAL A 262 -12.43 -16.02 16.55
C VAL A 262 -11.28 -17.01 16.72
N LEU A 263 -10.54 -16.97 17.85
CA LEU A 263 -9.46 -17.91 18.10
C LEU A 263 -9.96 -19.37 18.09
N ALA A 264 -11.11 -19.64 18.68
CA ALA A 264 -11.69 -20.99 18.66
C ALA A 264 -11.94 -21.54 17.25
N GLN A 265 -12.27 -20.67 16.28
CA GLN A 265 -12.49 -21.06 14.88
C GLN A 265 -11.20 -21.36 14.11
N ILE A 266 -10.12 -20.65 14.44
CA ILE A 266 -8.86 -20.69 13.66
C ILE A 266 -7.77 -21.51 14.34
N SER A 267 -7.88 -21.77 15.66
CA SER A 267 -6.88 -22.51 16.42
C SER A 267 -6.70 -23.95 15.95
N GLY A 268 -5.55 -24.53 16.26
CA GLY A 268 -5.20 -25.90 15.90
C GLY A 268 -4.86 -26.09 14.41
N LYS A 269 -4.88 -25.06 13.60
CA LYS A 269 -4.39 -25.09 12.22
C LYS A 269 -2.86 -25.05 12.21
N SER A 270 -2.25 -26.05 11.59
CA SER A 270 -0.80 -26.12 11.42
C SER A 270 -0.42 -25.61 10.04
N LEU A 271 0.42 -24.59 10.00
CA LEU A 271 0.88 -23.95 8.76
C LEU A 271 2.33 -24.38 8.50
N MET A 272 2.59 -24.84 7.30
CA MET A 272 3.94 -25.23 6.86
C MET A 272 4.42 -24.21 5.84
N PRO A 273 5.38 -23.36 6.20
CA PRO A 273 5.97 -22.39 5.28
C PRO A 273 6.64 -23.11 4.12
N CYS A 274 6.22 -22.75 2.92
CA CYS A 274 6.75 -23.40 1.71
C CYS A 274 6.47 -22.57 0.44
N LYS A 275 7.23 -22.87 -0.61
CA LYS A 275 6.95 -22.47 -1.97
C LYS A 275 6.72 -23.71 -2.82
N LEU A 276 5.69 -23.71 -3.62
CA LEU A 276 5.35 -24.83 -4.50
C LEU A 276 5.18 -24.32 -5.93
N LYS A 277 6.01 -24.84 -6.84
CA LYS A 277 5.85 -24.65 -8.28
C LYS A 277 5.23 -25.92 -8.88
N TRP A 278 4.12 -25.77 -9.57
CA TRP A 278 3.37 -26.87 -10.11
C TRP A 278 2.65 -26.54 -11.41
N ARG A 279 2.04 -27.53 -12.01
CA ARG A 279 1.35 -27.39 -13.29
C ARG A 279 0.13 -26.47 -13.26
N GLY A 280 -0.43 -26.20 -12.06
CA GLY A 280 -1.60 -25.36 -11.86
C GLY A 280 -2.93 -26.07 -12.18
N ASN A 281 -3.96 -25.65 -11.45
CA ASN A 281 -5.37 -25.94 -11.72
C ASN A 281 -6.14 -24.62 -11.64
N PRO A 282 -6.89 -24.22 -12.68
CA PRO A 282 -7.61 -22.94 -12.69
C PRO A 282 -8.59 -22.75 -11.54
N ALA A 283 -9.12 -23.83 -10.98
CA ALA A 283 -10.11 -23.78 -9.92
C ALA A 283 -9.53 -23.43 -8.54
N VAL A 284 -8.21 -23.57 -8.34
CA VAL A 284 -7.54 -23.20 -7.09
C VAL A 284 -7.40 -21.69 -7.01
N GLU A 285 -7.68 -21.15 -5.81
CA GLU A 285 -7.63 -19.72 -5.50
C GLU A 285 -6.81 -19.46 -4.23
N ALA A 286 -6.27 -18.26 -4.09
CA ALA A 286 -5.73 -17.83 -2.81
C ALA A 286 -6.84 -17.83 -1.73
N GLY A 287 -6.55 -18.42 -0.56
CA GLY A 287 -7.53 -18.72 0.49
C GLY A 287 -7.99 -20.18 0.51
N ASP A 288 -7.54 -21.01 -0.43
CA ASP A 288 -7.70 -22.46 -0.35
C ASP A 288 -6.61 -23.11 0.50
N SER A 289 -6.82 -24.37 0.89
CA SER A 289 -5.75 -25.26 1.26
C SER A 289 -5.74 -26.51 0.35
N VAL A 290 -4.56 -27.00 0.07
CA VAL A 290 -4.35 -28.18 -0.77
C VAL A 290 -3.48 -29.19 -0.02
N THR A 291 -3.71 -30.48 -0.25
CA THR A 291 -2.81 -31.52 0.25
C THR A 291 -1.69 -31.74 -0.77
N VAL A 292 -0.45 -31.56 -0.34
CA VAL A 292 0.73 -31.77 -1.21
C VAL A 292 1.46 -33.02 -0.75
N THR A 293 1.75 -33.93 -1.66
CA THR A 293 2.55 -35.11 -1.37
C THR A 293 3.99 -34.90 -1.84
N GLY A 294 4.93 -34.91 -0.89
CA GLY A 294 6.35 -34.82 -1.18
C GLY A 294 6.88 -36.07 -1.87
N ARG A 295 8.13 -36.01 -2.36
CA ARG A 295 8.82 -37.18 -2.96
C ARG A 295 9.06 -38.32 -1.98
N ASP A 296 9.10 -38.02 -0.70
CA ASP A 296 9.21 -39.00 0.40
C ASP A 296 7.88 -39.71 0.72
N GLY A 297 6.82 -39.38 -0.01
CA GLY A 297 5.48 -39.92 0.17
C GLY A 297 4.69 -39.32 1.31
N LYS A 298 5.26 -38.33 2.03
CA LYS A 298 4.55 -37.65 3.11
C LYS A 298 3.60 -36.60 2.53
N ALA A 299 2.38 -36.61 3.03
CA ALA A 299 1.37 -35.61 2.72
C ALA A 299 1.41 -34.49 3.75
N MET A 300 1.26 -33.26 3.28
CA MET A 300 1.13 -32.07 4.13
C MET A 300 0.05 -31.14 3.59
N THR A 301 -0.58 -30.39 4.47
CA THR A 301 -1.53 -29.33 4.08
C THR A 301 -0.78 -28.05 3.82
N VAL A 302 -0.94 -27.48 2.64
CA VAL A 302 -0.39 -26.21 2.21
C VAL A 302 -1.51 -25.20 2.04
N TYR A 303 -1.40 -24.07 2.74
CA TYR A 303 -2.35 -22.96 2.63
C TYR A 303 -1.92 -22.03 1.51
N VAL A 304 -2.82 -21.75 0.58
CA VAL A 304 -2.56 -20.88 -0.58
C VAL A 304 -2.68 -19.44 -0.13
N MET A 305 -1.60 -18.88 0.40
CA MET A 305 -1.55 -17.48 0.87
C MET A 305 -1.26 -16.52 -0.27
N GLU A 306 -0.44 -16.91 -1.22
CA GLU A 306 -0.25 -16.24 -2.50
C GLU A 306 -0.27 -17.29 -3.59
N GLN A 307 -0.93 -16.97 -4.70
CA GLN A 307 -0.87 -17.78 -5.92
C GLN A 307 -0.53 -16.89 -7.10
N ARG A 308 0.48 -17.28 -7.87
CA ARG A 308 0.76 -16.73 -9.19
C ARG A 308 0.48 -17.78 -10.24
N MET A 309 -0.46 -17.50 -11.11
CA MET A 309 -0.81 -18.38 -12.23
C MET A 309 -0.44 -17.71 -13.54
N THR A 310 0.29 -18.41 -14.39
CA THR A 310 0.65 -17.93 -15.73
C THR A 310 0.16 -18.90 -16.78
N ILE A 311 -0.56 -18.39 -17.77
CA ILE A 311 -1.02 -19.10 -18.97
C ILE A 311 -0.33 -18.48 -20.16
N LYS A 312 0.63 -19.23 -20.77
CA LYS A 312 1.43 -18.79 -21.91
C LYS A 312 1.91 -20.02 -22.68
N GLY A 313 1.17 -20.46 -23.67
CA GLY A 313 1.44 -21.71 -24.38
C GLY A 313 1.38 -22.95 -23.50
N GLY A 314 1.00 -22.84 -22.28
CA GLY A 314 0.85 -23.81 -21.21
C GLY A 314 0.31 -23.11 -19.97
N MET A 315 0.26 -23.81 -18.82
CA MET A 315 -0.11 -23.21 -17.54
C MET A 315 0.86 -23.68 -16.46
N SER A 316 1.30 -22.74 -15.64
CA SER A 316 2.04 -22.98 -14.41
C SER A 316 1.44 -22.17 -13.27
N ALA A 317 1.61 -22.65 -12.06
CA ALA A 317 1.23 -21.91 -10.86
C ALA A 317 2.32 -22.05 -9.79
N ASP A 318 2.54 -20.94 -9.10
CA ASP A 318 3.39 -20.88 -7.91
C ASP A 318 2.49 -20.58 -6.71
N ILE A 319 2.60 -21.38 -5.66
CA ILE A 319 1.91 -21.18 -4.39
C ILE A 319 2.96 -20.81 -3.36
N THR A 320 2.67 -19.80 -2.53
CA THR A 320 3.47 -19.48 -1.35
C THR A 320 2.59 -19.61 -0.11
N CYS A 321 3.12 -20.31 0.89
CA CYS A 321 2.62 -20.34 2.25
C CYS A 321 3.69 -19.68 3.14
N TYR A 322 3.36 -18.54 3.72
CA TYR A 322 4.27 -17.79 4.58
C TYR A 322 4.29 -18.37 6.00
N GLY A 323 5.41 -18.24 6.69
CA GLY A 323 5.60 -18.69 8.07
C GLY A 323 5.39 -17.60 9.10
N ALA A 324 5.42 -17.98 10.37
CA ALA A 324 5.40 -17.01 11.47
C ALA A 324 6.68 -16.17 11.55
N GLU A 325 7.81 -16.71 11.09
CA GLU A 325 9.10 -16.01 11.11
C GLU A 325 9.26 -15.00 9.99
N ASP A 326 8.58 -15.20 8.86
CA ASP A 326 8.49 -14.16 7.83
C ASP A 326 7.80 -12.90 8.38
N ALA A 327 6.94 -13.05 9.40
CA ALA A 327 6.37 -11.94 10.14
C ALA A 327 7.40 -11.19 11.00
N ASP A 328 8.41 -11.87 11.55
CA ASP A 328 9.45 -11.24 12.37
C ASP A 328 10.51 -10.49 11.52
N TYR A 329 10.75 -10.95 10.28
CA TYR A 329 11.67 -10.30 9.34
C TYR A 329 11.01 -9.21 8.50
N ALA A 330 9.70 -9.29 8.29
CA ALA A 330 8.91 -8.27 7.61
C ALA A 330 8.30 -7.24 8.57
N VAL A 331 8.73 -7.21 9.82
CA VAL A 331 8.34 -6.14 10.74
C VAL A 331 8.74 -4.82 10.09
N GLU A 332 7.73 -4.08 9.61
CA GLU A 332 7.90 -2.65 9.44
C GLU A 332 8.68 -2.19 10.66
N SER A 333 9.87 -1.67 10.45
CA SER A 333 10.70 -1.22 11.55
C SER A 333 9.82 -0.33 12.44
N PRO A 334 10.04 -0.27 13.75
CA PRO A 334 9.31 0.67 14.62
C PRO A 334 9.28 2.08 14.03
N THR A 335 10.30 2.44 13.27
CA THR A 335 10.41 3.67 12.48
C THR A 335 9.41 3.73 11.33
N GLN A 336 9.20 2.65 10.57
CA GLN A 336 8.19 2.63 9.48
C GLN A 336 6.77 2.73 10.01
N LYS A 337 6.46 2.02 11.11
CA LYS A 337 5.16 2.13 11.81
C LYS A 337 4.95 3.54 12.37
N LYS A 338 6.00 4.15 12.93
CA LYS A 338 5.96 5.52 13.44
C LYS A 338 5.76 6.53 12.30
N VAL A 339 6.46 6.35 11.17
CA VAL A 339 6.30 7.18 9.96
C VAL A 339 4.89 7.04 9.39
N GLN A 340 4.34 5.83 9.29
CA GLN A 340 2.99 5.62 8.79
C GLN A 340 1.92 6.24 9.71
N ARG A 341 2.12 6.19 11.04
CA ARG A 341 1.25 6.87 12.00
C ARG A 341 1.33 8.39 11.85
N GLN A 342 2.55 8.93 11.82
CA GLN A 342 2.76 10.35 11.63
C GLN A 342 2.15 10.84 10.31
N TYR A 343 2.26 10.05 9.23
CA TYR A 343 1.60 10.34 7.96
C TYR A 343 0.08 10.39 8.08
N ASN A 344 -0.52 9.40 8.76
CA ASN A 344 -1.96 9.37 8.98
C ASN A 344 -2.43 10.52 9.88
N ASP A 345 -1.65 10.84 10.91
CA ASP A 345 -1.94 11.97 11.81
C ASP A 345 -1.83 13.31 11.09
N VAL A 346 -0.82 13.49 10.24
CA VAL A 346 -0.66 14.68 9.40
C VAL A 346 -1.81 14.81 8.39
N ARG A 347 -2.21 13.73 7.71
CA ARG A 347 -3.37 13.75 6.81
C ARG A 347 -4.67 14.10 7.53
N LYS A 348 -4.86 13.54 8.73
CA LYS A 348 -6.02 13.87 9.57
C LYS A 348 -5.99 15.35 9.98
N ALA A 349 -4.85 15.83 10.49
CA ALA A 349 -4.67 17.23 10.88
C ALA A 349 -4.90 18.18 9.70
N PHE A 350 -4.44 17.83 8.49
CA PHE A 350 -4.64 18.62 7.28
C PHE A 350 -6.12 18.67 6.86
N ARG A 351 -6.83 17.53 6.94
CA ARG A 351 -8.26 17.49 6.66
C ARG A 351 -9.05 18.32 7.69
N ASP A 352 -8.77 18.11 8.99
CA ASP A 352 -9.41 18.86 10.08
C ASP A 352 -9.12 20.36 9.96
N ALA A 353 -7.89 20.73 9.55
CA ALA A 353 -7.53 22.11 9.26
C ALA A 353 -8.28 22.65 8.04
N THR A 354 -8.40 21.88 6.98
CA THR A 354 -9.13 22.25 5.76
C THR A 354 -10.61 22.49 6.07
N GLU A 355 -11.25 21.59 6.81
CA GLU A 355 -12.64 21.76 7.24
C GLU A 355 -12.84 22.99 8.11
N ARG A 356 -11.94 23.26 9.06
CA ARG A 356 -11.98 24.46 9.91
C ARG A 356 -11.76 25.75 9.11
N ILE A 357 -10.80 25.76 8.18
CA ILE A 357 -10.46 26.95 7.41
C ILE A 357 -11.53 27.26 6.36
N ILE A 358 -12.03 26.23 5.63
CA ILE A 358 -13.08 26.39 4.61
C ILE A 358 -14.45 26.59 5.27
N GLY A 359 -14.69 25.97 6.42
CA GLY A 359 -15.94 26.07 7.17
C GLY A 359 -16.07 27.32 8.03
N ALA A 360 -14.98 28.03 8.32
CA ALA A 360 -14.98 29.21 9.17
C ALA A 360 -15.69 30.38 8.47
N LYS A 361 -16.78 30.84 9.09
CA LYS A 361 -17.51 32.04 8.69
C LYS A 361 -17.18 33.17 9.66
N GLY A 362 -16.43 34.15 9.18
CA GLY A 362 -16.04 35.32 9.95
C GLY A 362 -14.67 35.16 10.62
N GLY A 363 -14.03 36.25 10.82
CA GLY A 363 -12.77 36.45 11.53
C GLY A 363 -12.58 37.93 11.76
N TYR A 364 -11.86 38.27 12.80
CA TYR A 364 -11.55 39.65 13.13
C TYR A 364 -10.14 39.97 12.68
N PHE A 365 -10.03 40.92 11.78
CA PHE A 365 -8.76 41.45 11.29
C PHE A 365 -8.47 42.76 11.97
N GLU A 366 -7.32 42.91 12.59
CA GLU A 366 -6.89 44.12 13.28
C GLU A 366 -5.46 44.48 12.88
N ILE A 367 -5.25 45.78 12.59
CA ILE A 367 -3.93 46.35 12.36
C ILE A 367 -3.42 46.90 13.67
N THR A 368 -2.23 46.52 14.09
CA THR A 368 -1.56 47.07 15.27
C THR A 368 -0.71 48.26 14.88
N TYR A 369 -0.71 49.29 15.77
CA TYR A 369 0.01 50.55 15.57
C TYR A 369 0.95 50.80 16.72
N ASP A 370 2.03 51.53 16.48
CA ASP A 370 2.90 52.07 17.54
C ASP A 370 2.31 53.31 18.19
N GLU A 371 3.05 53.89 19.17
CA GLU A 371 2.63 55.10 19.90
C GLU A 371 2.56 56.33 18.98
N ASP A 372 3.26 56.33 17.85
CA ASP A 372 3.27 57.39 16.85
C ASP A 372 2.20 57.21 15.76
N GLY A 373 1.41 56.12 15.82
CA GLY A 373 0.33 55.81 14.91
C GLY A 373 0.76 55.12 13.60
N TYR A 374 1.98 54.60 13.51
CA TYR A 374 2.43 53.82 12.37
C TYR A 374 2.04 52.35 12.52
N PRO A 375 1.61 51.67 11.44
CA PRO A 375 1.26 50.27 11.51
C PRO A 375 2.51 49.41 11.79
N THR A 376 2.43 48.60 12.85
CA THR A 376 3.49 47.67 13.27
C THR A 376 3.24 46.21 12.85
N GLY A 377 1.99 45.90 12.48
CA GLY A 377 1.63 44.57 12.05
C GLY A 377 0.12 44.39 11.93
N TRP A 378 -0.30 43.12 11.79
CA TRP A 378 -1.71 42.78 11.84
C TRP A 378 -1.95 41.47 12.57
N GLN A 379 -3.18 41.28 13.03
CA GLN A 379 -3.65 40.09 13.73
C GLN A 379 -4.95 39.58 13.09
N LEU A 380 -5.08 38.27 12.94
CA LEU A 380 -6.30 37.59 12.52
C LEU A 380 -6.78 36.70 13.67
N ARG A 381 -7.97 36.96 14.19
CA ARG A 381 -8.56 36.33 15.38
C ARG A 381 -9.92 35.73 15.09
N ASN A 382 -10.35 34.76 15.91
CA ASN A 382 -11.69 34.18 15.81
C ASN A 382 -12.73 34.94 16.67
N THR A 383 -12.34 35.73 17.64
CA THR A 383 -13.24 36.51 18.52
C THR A 383 -13.02 38.02 18.40
N SER A 384 -14.01 38.82 18.81
CA SER A 384 -13.93 40.28 18.76
C SER A 384 -13.09 40.87 19.89
N SER A 385 -12.79 40.10 20.94
CA SER A 385 -12.01 40.53 22.10
C SER A 385 -10.63 39.88 22.11
N VAL A 386 -9.57 40.68 22.28
CA VAL A 386 -8.19 40.16 22.41
C VAL A 386 -8.01 39.36 23.70
N GLU A 387 -8.75 39.71 24.76
CA GLU A 387 -8.64 39.09 26.08
C GLU A 387 -9.25 37.68 26.11
N ASP A 388 -10.23 37.41 25.24
CA ASP A 388 -10.94 36.13 25.14
C ASP A 388 -10.36 35.22 24.06
N ASP A 389 -9.50 35.74 23.17
CA ASP A 389 -8.96 35.01 22.06
C ASP A 389 -7.57 34.42 22.36
N THR A 390 -7.51 33.13 22.48
CA THR A 390 -6.24 32.41 22.69
C THR A 390 -5.54 32.01 21.39
N LYS A 391 -6.22 32.09 20.24
CA LYS A 391 -5.72 31.59 18.94
C LYS A 391 -5.73 32.68 17.89
N MET A 392 -4.56 33.06 17.41
CA MET A 392 -4.42 34.12 16.41
C MET A 392 -3.21 33.95 15.49
N TRP A 393 -3.33 34.51 14.30
CA TRP A 393 -2.21 34.76 13.42
C TRP A 393 -1.70 36.17 13.62
N ILE A 394 -0.39 36.32 13.73
CA ILE A 394 0.28 37.60 13.94
C ILE A 394 1.31 37.80 12.85
N MET A 395 1.30 38.93 12.18
CA MET A 395 2.33 39.35 11.25
C MET A 395 2.89 40.72 11.65
N SER A 396 4.21 40.80 11.66
CA SER A 396 4.96 42.04 11.94
C SER A 396 6.18 42.12 11.06
N ALA A 397 7.02 43.15 11.22
CA ALA A 397 8.31 43.24 10.54
C ALA A 397 9.27 42.06 10.85
N GLY A 398 9.07 41.39 11.99
CA GLY A 398 9.84 40.20 12.37
C GLY A 398 9.34 38.87 11.75
N GLY A 399 8.21 38.89 11.02
CA GLY A 399 7.67 37.71 10.37
C GLY A 399 6.18 37.45 10.58
N LEU A 400 5.72 36.25 10.22
CA LEU A 400 4.36 35.75 10.39
C LEU A 400 4.40 34.54 11.32
N GLY A 401 3.53 34.51 12.32
CA GLY A 401 3.46 33.39 13.26
C GLY A 401 2.06 33.08 13.77
N TYR A 402 1.86 31.85 14.26
CA TYR A 402 0.64 31.43 14.92
C TYR A 402 0.85 31.35 16.42
N SER A 403 -0.08 31.95 17.16
CA SER A 403 -0.13 31.90 18.61
C SER A 403 -1.38 31.18 19.09
N SER A 404 -1.23 30.32 20.09
CA SER A 404 -2.33 29.66 20.80
C SER A 404 -2.50 30.13 22.24
N ASP A 405 -1.78 31.19 22.67
CA ASP A 405 -1.75 31.70 24.02
C ASP A 405 -2.11 33.22 24.12
N GLY A 406 -2.85 33.71 23.14
CA GLY A 406 -3.26 35.13 23.11
C GLY A 406 -2.16 36.07 22.64
N GLY A 407 -1.27 35.62 21.80
CA GLY A 407 -0.21 36.43 21.20
C GLY A 407 1.02 36.62 22.07
N LYS A 408 1.15 35.89 23.17
CA LYS A 408 2.30 35.99 24.09
C LYS A 408 3.53 35.28 23.53
N THR A 409 3.31 34.15 22.90
CA THR A 409 4.37 33.39 22.23
C THR A 409 3.90 32.86 20.85
N ILE A 410 4.84 32.62 19.94
CA ILE A 410 4.55 31.88 18.71
C ILE A 410 4.69 30.41 19.01
N THR A 411 3.58 29.68 18.91
CA THR A 411 3.48 28.32 19.44
C THR A 411 3.63 27.22 18.39
N ASP A 412 3.39 27.51 17.10
CA ASP A 412 3.37 26.44 16.08
C ASP A 412 4.19 26.75 14.83
N ILE A 413 3.78 27.72 14.04
CA ILE A 413 4.42 28.06 12.76
C ILE A 413 4.91 29.48 12.83
N ALA A 414 6.17 29.69 12.45
CA ALA A 414 6.73 31.00 12.23
C ALA A 414 7.49 31.07 10.90
N LEU A 415 7.27 32.15 10.17
CA LEU A 415 8.09 32.57 9.05
C LEU A 415 8.83 33.84 9.51
N THR A 416 10.13 33.75 9.72
CA THR A 416 10.93 34.86 10.25
C THR A 416 11.41 35.80 9.15
N ASP A 417 11.80 37.03 9.50
CA ASP A 417 12.30 38.04 8.56
C ASP A 417 13.61 37.65 7.87
N ASP A 418 14.38 36.75 8.47
CA ASP A 418 15.58 36.14 7.86
C ASP A 418 15.26 34.94 6.95
N GLY A 419 13.98 34.67 6.69
CA GLY A 419 13.50 33.69 5.74
C GLY A 419 13.49 32.24 6.25
N LYS A 420 13.58 32.02 7.56
CA LYS A 420 13.46 30.70 8.16
C LYS A 420 12.01 30.35 8.41
N ILE A 421 11.65 29.10 8.13
CA ILE A 421 10.35 28.53 8.48
C ILE A 421 10.56 27.62 9.67
N LEU A 422 9.98 28.00 10.80
CA LEU A 422 9.99 27.21 12.03
C LEU A 422 8.60 26.64 12.25
N GLY A 423 8.49 25.34 12.47
CA GLY A 423 7.20 24.72 12.73
C GLY A 423 7.30 23.25 13.05
N SER A 424 6.52 22.78 14.01
CA SER A 424 6.44 21.37 14.40
C SER A 424 5.69 20.51 13.38
N ALA A 425 4.94 21.15 12.46
CA ALA A 425 4.05 20.48 11.51
C ALA A 425 4.27 20.97 10.06
N LEU A 426 5.53 21.08 9.62
CA LEU A 426 5.80 21.38 8.21
C LEU A 426 5.51 20.14 7.35
N VAL A 427 4.51 20.25 6.47
CA VAL A 427 4.17 19.21 5.48
C VAL A 427 4.93 19.51 4.19
N VAL A 428 5.73 18.56 3.74
CA VAL A 428 6.50 18.68 2.49
C VAL A 428 5.94 17.67 1.48
N LYS A 429 5.70 18.14 0.26
CA LYS A 429 5.29 17.26 -0.83
C LYS A 429 6.49 16.48 -1.35
N TYR A 430 6.44 15.15 -1.25
CA TYR A 430 7.46 14.25 -1.77
C TYR A 430 6.83 13.31 -2.81
N GLY A 431 7.08 13.57 -4.08
CA GLY A 431 6.36 12.89 -5.18
C GLY A 431 4.89 13.28 -5.21
N ASP A 432 4.00 12.30 -5.28
CA ASP A 432 2.54 12.50 -5.20
C ASP A 432 2.01 12.44 -3.75
N ASP A 433 2.88 12.21 -2.77
CA ASP A 433 2.53 12.06 -1.36
C ASP A 433 2.93 13.29 -0.54
N ASP A 434 2.03 13.73 0.35
CA ASP A 434 2.28 14.77 1.33
C ASP A 434 2.83 14.15 2.61
N MET A 435 4.09 14.41 2.95
CA MET A 435 4.74 13.90 4.17
C MET A 435 5.21 15.04 5.06
N GLY A 436 5.10 14.88 6.38
CA GLY A 436 5.73 15.81 7.32
C GLY A 436 7.26 15.75 7.20
N LEU A 437 7.92 16.92 7.20
CA LEU A 437 9.38 16.99 7.06
C LEU A 437 10.12 16.19 8.13
N SER A 438 9.61 16.17 9.37
CA SER A 438 10.15 15.35 10.46
C SER A 438 10.04 13.85 10.15
N ALA A 439 8.93 13.40 9.57
CA ALA A 439 8.73 12.00 9.17
C ALA A 439 9.67 11.58 8.03
N VAL A 440 9.94 12.49 7.09
CA VAL A 440 10.92 12.26 6.01
C VAL A 440 12.33 12.17 6.59
N LEU A 441 12.68 13.07 7.49
CA LEU A 441 14.00 13.09 8.14
C LEU A 441 14.21 11.87 9.05
N GLU A 442 13.21 11.48 9.85
CA GLU A 442 13.28 10.26 10.67
C GLU A 442 13.35 8.99 9.82
N ALA A 443 12.63 8.93 8.68
CA ALA A 443 12.70 7.79 7.76
C ALA A 443 14.08 7.69 7.09
N ILE A 444 14.71 8.81 6.80
CA ILE A 444 16.08 8.87 6.27
C ILE A 444 17.07 8.45 7.36
N ASP A 445 16.97 9.00 8.57
CA ASP A 445 17.84 8.72 9.71
C ASP A 445 17.75 7.25 10.14
N GLY A 446 16.53 6.70 10.28
CA GLY A 446 16.32 5.30 10.59
C GLY A 446 16.82 4.32 9.51
N LYS A 447 16.80 4.72 8.23
CA LYS A 447 17.44 3.94 7.16
C LYS A 447 18.96 3.98 7.23
N PHE A 448 19.53 5.05 7.77
CA PHE A 448 20.98 5.16 7.98
C PHE A 448 21.43 4.40 9.24
N GLU A 449 20.73 4.51 10.37
CA GLU A 449 21.08 3.79 11.59
C GLU A 449 20.95 2.26 11.43
N SER A 450 19.98 1.77 10.67
CA SER A 450 19.82 0.32 10.45
C SER A 450 20.83 -0.30 9.49
N LYS A 451 21.64 0.50 8.80
CA LYS A 451 22.57 0.02 7.75
C LYS A 451 24.06 0.13 8.09
N ILE A 452 24.44 0.69 9.22
CA ILE A 452 25.87 0.89 9.51
C ILE A 452 26.27 0.34 10.87
N SER A 453 26.60 -0.96 10.91
CA SER A 453 27.80 -1.38 11.63
C SER A 453 28.93 -1.41 10.61
N SER A 454 30.01 -0.67 10.85
CA SER A 454 31.05 -0.36 9.85
C SER A 454 31.69 -1.58 9.15
N ASP A 455 31.70 -2.74 9.77
CA ASP A 455 32.36 -3.94 9.24
C ASP A 455 31.46 -4.81 8.33
N THR A 456 30.13 -4.65 8.43
CA THR A 456 29.16 -5.36 7.58
C THR A 456 28.83 -4.55 6.31
N ALA A 457 28.93 -3.21 6.38
CA ALA A 457 28.60 -2.31 5.27
C ALA A 457 29.61 -2.42 4.13
N GLU A 458 30.91 -2.53 4.41
CA GLU A 458 31.94 -2.70 3.38
C GLU A 458 31.78 -4.01 2.62
N SER A 459 31.41 -5.09 3.31
CA SER A 459 31.20 -6.41 2.71
C SER A 459 29.93 -6.44 1.85
N MET A 460 28.84 -5.81 2.31
CA MET A 460 27.55 -5.76 1.57
C MET A 460 27.60 -4.80 0.39
N ILE A 461 28.33 -3.67 0.51
CA ILE A 461 28.53 -2.73 -0.60
C ILE A 461 29.40 -3.37 -1.67
N SER A 462 30.43 -4.11 -1.30
CA SER A 462 31.29 -4.82 -2.24
C SER A 462 30.52 -5.93 -2.97
N GLN A 463 29.75 -6.76 -2.25
CA GLN A 463 28.93 -7.81 -2.86
C GLN A 463 27.78 -7.27 -3.72
N SER A 464 27.15 -6.17 -3.31
CA SER A 464 26.10 -5.54 -4.11
C SER A 464 26.65 -4.84 -5.35
N ALA A 465 27.84 -4.21 -5.24
CA ALA A 465 28.51 -3.61 -6.39
C ALA A 465 28.96 -4.66 -7.41
N ASP A 466 29.43 -5.81 -6.97
CA ASP A 466 29.83 -6.91 -7.84
C ASP A 466 28.61 -7.66 -8.41
N GLY A 467 27.52 -7.79 -7.66
CA GLY A 467 26.24 -8.31 -8.16
C GLY A 467 25.65 -7.38 -9.23
N ILE A 468 25.62 -6.08 -8.98
CA ILE A 468 25.13 -5.08 -9.93
C ILE A 468 26.05 -5.01 -11.18
N ARG A 469 27.37 -5.11 -11.02
CA ARG A 469 28.29 -5.20 -12.16
C ARG A 469 28.07 -6.45 -12.99
N THR A 470 27.73 -7.57 -12.35
CA THR A 470 27.45 -8.84 -13.05
C THR A 470 26.13 -8.77 -13.80
N GLU A 471 25.09 -8.18 -13.20
CA GLU A 471 23.80 -7.97 -13.88
C GLU A 471 23.90 -6.94 -15.01
N ILE A 472 24.61 -5.82 -14.80
CA ILE A 472 24.82 -4.80 -15.84
C ILE A 472 25.66 -5.37 -16.99
N SER A 473 26.63 -6.24 -16.73
CA SER A 473 27.41 -6.89 -17.80
C SER A 473 26.62 -7.94 -18.58
N SER A 474 25.56 -8.52 -17.99
CA SER A 474 24.66 -9.45 -18.69
C SER A 474 23.61 -8.74 -19.56
N PHE A 475 23.34 -7.47 -19.31
CA PHE A 475 22.50 -6.59 -20.15
C PHE A 475 23.30 -5.82 -21.22
N GLY A 476 24.53 -6.25 -21.49
CA GLY A 476 25.38 -5.64 -22.50
C GLY A 476 24.74 -5.65 -23.87
N THR A 477 24.32 -4.51 -24.33
CA THR A 477 24.28 -3.86 -25.64
C THR A 477 23.15 -2.87 -25.87
N GLU A 478 22.17 -2.69 -24.99
CA GLU A 478 21.07 -1.76 -25.24
C GLU A 478 20.89 -0.61 -24.21
N LEU A 479 21.74 -0.46 -23.21
CA LEU A 479 21.67 0.68 -22.27
C LEU A 479 22.90 1.60 -22.33
N GLU A 480 23.13 2.16 -23.48
CA GLU A 480 24.19 3.17 -23.70
C GLU A 480 23.88 4.55 -23.10
N LYS A 481 22.95 4.71 -22.16
CA LYS A 481 22.61 6.02 -21.55
C LYS A 481 22.06 5.99 -20.13
N VAL A 482 22.64 5.26 -19.19
CA VAL A 482 22.48 5.64 -17.78
C VAL A 482 23.75 6.35 -17.33
N THR A 483 23.75 7.67 -17.47
CA THR A 483 24.88 8.55 -17.16
C THR A 483 24.84 9.06 -15.72
N THR A 484 24.16 8.38 -14.82
CA THR A 484 24.13 8.72 -13.39
C THR A 484 25.21 7.94 -12.66
N SER A 485 26.14 8.63 -12.02
CA SER A 485 27.17 8.02 -11.20
C SER A 485 26.83 8.13 -9.72
N PHE A 486 27.19 7.11 -8.97
CA PHE A 486 27.20 7.11 -7.52
C PHE A 486 28.65 7.06 -7.07
N THR A 487 29.09 8.07 -6.33
CA THR A 487 30.43 8.10 -5.75
C THR A 487 30.32 8.10 -4.23
N VAL A 488 30.94 7.12 -3.59
CA VAL A 488 31.02 7.03 -2.13
C VAL A 488 32.41 7.46 -1.72
N GLY A 489 32.53 8.47 -0.87
CA GLY A 489 33.78 9.02 -0.36
C GLY A 489 33.68 9.36 1.12
N ASP A 490 34.75 9.87 1.68
CA ASP A 490 34.85 10.27 3.10
C ASP A 490 33.83 11.37 3.47
N ASP A 491 33.37 12.15 2.50
CA ASP A 491 32.42 13.25 2.68
C ASP A 491 30.95 12.78 2.53
N GLY A 492 30.70 11.52 2.15
CA GLY A 492 29.35 10.97 1.94
C GLY A 492 29.14 10.35 0.56
N ILE A 493 27.88 10.29 0.14
CA ILE A 493 27.46 9.73 -1.14
C ILE A 493 27.08 10.87 -2.09
N VAL A 494 27.75 10.96 -3.23
CA VAL A 494 27.41 11.91 -4.30
C VAL A 494 26.65 11.16 -5.40
N ILE A 495 25.48 11.67 -5.76
CA ILE A 495 24.66 11.19 -6.87
C ILE A 495 24.59 12.28 -7.93
N GLY A 496 25.11 12.02 -9.11
CA GLY A 496 25.11 12.99 -10.18
C GLY A 496 25.42 12.36 -11.55
N LYS A 497 25.24 13.15 -12.57
CA LYS A 497 25.65 12.82 -13.92
C LYS A 497 27.04 13.46 -14.19
N SER A 498 27.95 12.71 -14.75
CA SER A 498 29.35 13.17 -14.93
C SER A 498 29.51 14.46 -15.75
N ASP A 499 28.50 14.82 -16.57
CA ASP A 499 28.46 16.00 -17.43
C ASP A 499 27.42 17.04 -16.96
N SER A 500 26.86 16.90 -15.78
CA SER A 500 25.87 17.82 -15.19
C SER A 500 26.51 18.66 -14.09
N PRO A 501 26.27 19.97 -14.05
CA PRO A 501 26.67 20.80 -12.93
C PRO A 501 25.90 20.54 -11.65
N ILE A 502 24.82 19.73 -11.73
CA ILE A 502 23.92 19.45 -10.60
C ILE A 502 24.19 18.06 -10.05
N SER A 503 24.39 17.98 -8.73
CA SER A 503 24.53 16.73 -7.99
C SER A 503 23.84 16.79 -6.63
N LEU A 504 23.61 15.63 -6.04
CA LEU A 504 23.06 15.42 -4.71
C LEU A 504 24.16 14.84 -3.82
N LEU A 505 24.47 15.48 -2.70
CA LEU A 505 25.39 14.98 -1.69
C LEU A 505 24.60 14.56 -0.45
N LEU A 506 24.77 13.32 -0.05
CA LEU A 506 24.28 12.73 1.21
C LEU A 506 25.48 12.60 2.14
N ALA A 507 25.64 13.51 3.08
CA ALA A 507 26.67 13.47 4.12
C ALA A 507 26.06 13.06 5.48
N ASN A 508 26.88 12.76 6.47
CA ASN A 508 26.45 12.20 7.77
C ASN A 508 25.33 12.99 8.47
N ASN A 509 25.30 14.31 8.31
CA ASN A 509 24.32 15.18 9.00
C ASN A 509 23.59 16.12 8.03
N THR A 510 23.82 16.00 6.72
CA THR A 510 23.26 16.93 5.73
C THR A 510 22.88 16.22 4.45
N LEU A 511 21.81 16.72 3.83
CA LEU A 511 21.44 16.45 2.46
C LEU A 511 21.59 17.74 1.67
N GLN A 512 22.44 17.75 0.64
CA GLN A 512 22.72 18.95 -0.13
C GLN A 512 22.43 18.74 -1.62
N PHE A 513 21.71 19.69 -2.20
CA PHE A 513 21.64 19.84 -3.65
C PHE A 513 22.72 20.82 -4.09
N LEU A 514 23.67 20.31 -4.85
CA LEU A 514 24.84 21.07 -5.28
C LEU A 514 24.67 21.51 -6.74
N ARG A 515 25.16 22.71 -7.03
CA ARG A 515 25.45 23.16 -8.39
C ARG A 515 26.91 23.62 -8.44
N ASP A 516 27.70 23.06 -9.36
CA ASP A 516 29.13 23.32 -9.48
C ASP A 516 29.88 23.16 -8.13
N ASN A 517 29.51 22.12 -7.36
CA ASN A 517 29.98 21.79 -6.02
C ASN A 517 29.66 22.85 -4.94
N ILE A 518 28.70 23.72 -5.18
CA ILE A 518 28.24 24.72 -4.22
C ILE A 518 26.82 24.34 -3.80
N ALA A 519 26.55 24.23 -2.49
CA ALA A 519 25.24 23.93 -1.98
C ALA A 519 24.24 25.07 -2.30
N GLU A 520 23.21 24.75 -3.05
CA GLU A 520 22.08 25.63 -3.36
C GLU A 520 20.90 25.41 -2.40
N LEU A 521 20.75 24.16 -1.95
CA LEU A 521 19.80 23.77 -0.90
C LEU A 521 20.50 22.78 0.02
N GLU A 522 20.35 22.97 1.31
CA GLU A 522 20.89 22.11 2.35
C GLU A 522 19.82 21.80 3.39
N ILE A 523 19.68 20.53 3.74
CA ILE A 523 18.79 20.04 4.79
C ILE A 523 19.67 19.46 5.90
N THR A 524 19.51 19.97 7.11
CA THR A 524 20.25 19.55 8.30
C THR A 524 19.27 19.19 9.42
N SER A 525 19.78 18.67 10.53
CA SER A 525 18.98 18.45 11.75
C SER A 525 18.42 19.77 12.36
N GLU A 526 18.93 20.92 11.96
CA GLU A 526 18.53 22.23 12.46
C GLU A 526 17.53 22.93 11.52
N GLY A 527 17.34 22.43 10.29
CA GLY A 527 16.40 22.99 9.34
C GLY A 527 16.84 22.91 7.89
N VAL A 528 16.12 23.64 7.03
CA VAL A 528 16.37 23.74 5.59
C VAL A 528 16.93 25.11 5.26
N ILE A 529 18.06 25.16 4.61
CA ILE A 529 18.72 26.38 4.13
C ILE A 529 18.72 26.34 2.60
N ALA A 530 18.08 27.29 1.95
CA ALA A 530 18.13 27.48 0.51
C ALA A 530 18.68 28.87 0.19
N LYS A 531 19.69 28.93 -0.70
CA LYS A 531 20.24 30.23 -1.15
C LYS A 531 19.21 31.04 -1.94
N ARG A 532 18.34 30.37 -2.64
CA ARG A 532 17.28 30.97 -3.44
C ARG A 532 16.15 29.98 -3.62
N LEU A 533 14.95 30.34 -3.22
CA LEU A 533 13.74 29.64 -3.58
C LEU A 533 13.10 30.41 -4.73
N THR A 534 13.14 29.85 -5.94
CA THR A 534 12.45 30.41 -7.12
C THR A 534 11.24 29.54 -7.39
N THR A 535 10.12 30.01 -7.00
CA THR A 535 8.81 29.41 -7.29
C THR A 535 7.87 30.50 -7.74
N SER A 536 6.98 30.18 -8.68
CA SER A 536 5.93 31.13 -9.07
C SER A 536 4.91 31.34 -7.96
N THR A 537 4.89 30.45 -6.95
CA THR A 537 3.86 30.43 -5.93
C THR A 537 4.38 29.75 -4.66
N ILE A 538 4.19 30.37 -3.52
CA ILE A 538 4.40 29.78 -2.20
C ILE A 538 3.02 29.74 -1.51
N VAL A 539 2.59 28.56 -1.07
CA VAL A 539 1.34 28.37 -0.35
C VAL A 539 1.64 28.01 1.10
N ILE A 540 1.24 28.87 2.03
CA ILE A 540 1.33 28.62 3.47
C ILE A 540 -0.11 28.63 4.03
N GLY A 541 -0.70 27.45 4.18
CA GLY A 541 -2.11 27.33 4.52
C GLY A 541 -3.00 27.88 3.38
N LYS A 542 -3.76 28.95 3.64
CA LYS A 542 -4.54 29.67 2.62
C LYS A 542 -3.85 30.94 2.08
N VAL A 543 -2.70 31.28 2.59
CA VAL A 543 -1.95 32.42 2.10
C VAL A 543 -1.19 32.01 0.85
N LEU A 544 -1.52 32.66 -0.24
CA LEU A 544 -0.85 32.52 -1.53
C LEU A 544 0.11 33.69 -1.69
N ILE A 545 1.40 33.41 -1.84
CA ILE A 545 2.41 34.39 -2.17
C ILE A 545 2.90 34.07 -3.58
N GLN A 546 2.66 34.95 -4.52
CA GLN A 546 3.08 34.80 -5.90
C GLN A 546 3.62 36.12 -6.46
N ALA A 547 4.52 36.05 -7.42
CA ALA A 547 4.92 37.21 -8.18
C ALA A 547 3.88 37.47 -9.29
N ASP A 548 3.54 38.74 -9.53
CA ASP A 548 2.78 39.15 -10.71
C ASP A 548 3.70 39.19 -11.96
N ASP A 549 3.10 39.58 -13.09
CA ASP A 549 3.82 39.66 -14.36
C ASP A 549 4.92 40.77 -14.37
N ASP A 550 4.84 41.72 -13.45
CA ASP A 550 5.80 42.82 -13.26
C ASP A 550 6.90 42.47 -12.22
N GLY A 551 6.77 41.33 -11.54
CA GLY A 551 7.72 40.84 -10.53
C GLY A 551 7.45 41.34 -9.11
N ASP A 552 6.32 42.00 -8.87
CA ASP A 552 5.89 42.42 -7.53
C ASP A 552 5.25 41.25 -6.77
N VAL A 553 5.41 41.24 -5.44
CA VAL A 553 4.88 40.16 -4.59
C VAL A 553 3.43 40.44 -4.24
N ILE A 554 2.55 39.55 -4.69
CA ILE A 554 1.13 39.54 -4.30
C ILE A 554 0.95 38.53 -3.16
N ILE A 555 0.30 38.97 -2.08
CA ILE A 555 -0.14 38.10 -0.99
C ILE A 555 -1.67 38.08 -1.03
N ALA A 556 -2.27 36.92 -1.29
CA ALA A 556 -3.71 36.73 -1.43
C ALA A 556 -4.25 35.66 -0.44
#